data_e6a7fc262f7c7e460eb0dc60a1019402
#
_entry.id   e6a7fc262f7c7e460eb0dc60a1019402
#
_cell.length_a   1.000
_cell.length_b   1.000
_cell.length_c   1.000
_cell.angle_alpha   90.00
_cell.angle_beta   90.00
_cell.angle_gamma   90.00
#
_symmetry.space_group_name_H-M   'P 1'
#
loop_
_entity.id
_entity.type
_entity.pdbx_description
1 polymer ?
#
loop_
_entity_poly.entity_id
_entity_poly.type
_entity_poly.pdbx_seq_one_letter_code
_entity_poly.pdbx_strand_id
1 'polypeptide(L)'
;VFSFRYLYLAVAAMSVALSAHAAGIDCSAAKTRTDRLICGDKALVSADGALASAYDAAIDAAADPRAVIQSQRAWLRQRDACSDAACVAAAYRDRVAALKQVKPAGWKTYRDPALGISFEYLANRQVKKPCPALGGDRCVAIVGHNMTNSNYFIAFEIVDGALEPVAEKEAGFERQNDGKWMSTFGRGTPQEVERFSGPGWRGMRATITCGISDPETGFHAAGGECYWAVLSNGKRAAVANTQGIVGTDDATMHSVSTFRFDR
;
A
#
# COMPACT_ATOMS: atom_id res chain seq x y z
N VAL A 1 -44.26 6.71 -47.27
CA VAL A 1 -43.00 7.34 -46.95
C VAL A 1 -43.11 7.93 -45.54
N PHE A 2 -42.72 7.19 -44.50
CA PHE A 2 -42.63 7.71 -43.13
C PHE A 2 -41.21 7.67 -42.69
N SER A 3 -40.58 8.84 -42.48
CA SER A 3 -39.25 8.99 -41.93
C SER A 3 -39.31 9.00 -40.42
N PHE A 4 -38.77 7.96 -39.77
CA PHE A 4 -38.52 7.95 -38.33
C PHE A 4 -37.16 8.60 -38.02
N ARG A 5 -37.19 9.78 -37.39
CA ARG A 5 -36.03 10.43 -36.80
C ARG A 5 -35.77 9.84 -35.41
N TYR A 6 -34.73 9.04 -35.29
CA TYR A 6 -34.20 8.59 -33.98
C TYR A 6 -33.45 9.75 -33.31
N LEU A 7 -34.01 10.20 -32.19
CA LEU A 7 -33.37 11.13 -31.28
C LEU A 7 -32.45 10.35 -30.33
N TYR A 8 -31.14 10.37 -30.56
CA TYR A 8 -30.15 9.82 -29.64
C TYR A 8 -29.97 10.77 -28.47
N LEU A 9 -30.51 10.40 -27.29
CA LEU A 9 -30.18 10.99 -26.01
C LEU A 9 -28.82 10.43 -25.57
N ALA A 10 -27.78 11.23 -25.71
CA ALA A 10 -26.48 10.95 -25.13
C ALA A 10 -26.54 11.18 -23.62
N VAL A 11 -26.64 10.11 -22.85
CA VAL A 11 -26.44 10.13 -21.41
C VAL A 11 -24.94 10.19 -21.18
N ALA A 12 -24.43 11.39 -20.86
CA ALA A 12 -23.06 11.56 -20.38
C ALA A 12 -22.96 10.96 -18.97
N ALA A 13 -22.46 9.74 -18.87
CA ALA A 13 -22.05 9.16 -17.60
C ALA A 13 -20.82 9.93 -17.09
N MET A 14 -21.04 10.80 -16.11
CA MET A 14 -19.97 11.47 -15.38
C MET A 14 -19.30 10.42 -14.46
N SER A 15 -18.26 9.81 -14.98
CA SER A 15 -17.37 8.96 -14.19
C SER A 15 -16.59 9.85 -13.23
N VAL A 16 -17.04 9.94 -11.98
CA VAL A 16 -16.25 10.52 -10.89
C VAL A 16 -15.16 9.50 -10.56
N ALA A 17 -13.99 9.67 -11.16
CA ALA A 17 -12.79 8.96 -10.75
C ALA A 17 -12.45 9.39 -9.32
N LEU A 18 -12.75 8.54 -8.33
CA LEU A 18 -12.21 8.67 -6.98
C LEU A 18 -10.74 8.25 -7.02
N SER A 19 -9.89 9.20 -7.34
CA SER A 19 -8.45 9.08 -7.09
C SER A 19 -8.25 9.25 -5.58
N ALA A 20 -8.27 8.15 -4.83
CA ALA A 20 -7.91 8.13 -3.43
C ALA A 20 -6.39 7.94 -3.31
N HIS A 21 -5.65 9.02 -3.48
CA HIS A 21 -4.24 9.08 -3.10
C HIS A 21 -4.00 10.40 -2.39
N ALA A 22 -3.20 10.38 -1.34
CA ALA A 22 -2.79 11.52 -0.55
C ALA A 22 -1.84 12.46 -1.31
N ALA A 23 -2.23 12.88 -2.48
CA ALA A 23 -1.72 14.11 -3.02
C ALA A 23 -2.46 15.24 -2.29
N GLY A 24 -1.71 16.14 -1.64
CA GLY A 24 -2.28 17.36 -1.09
C GLY A 24 -3.06 18.14 -2.15
N ILE A 25 -3.66 19.26 -1.77
CA ILE A 25 -4.50 20.05 -2.66
C ILE A 25 -3.84 20.31 -4.01
N ASP A 26 -4.56 20.03 -5.10
CA ASP A 26 -4.17 20.47 -6.45
C ASP A 26 -4.51 21.95 -6.65
N CYS A 27 -3.51 22.80 -6.53
CA CYS A 27 -3.68 24.23 -6.68
C CYS A 27 -4.04 24.69 -8.12
N SER A 28 -3.82 23.85 -9.12
CA SER A 28 -4.28 24.15 -10.49
C SER A 28 -5.80 24.01 -10.64
N ALA A 29 -6.41 23.22 -9.75
CA ALA A 29 -7.85 22.96 -9.71
C ALA A 29 -8.58 23.73 -8.59
N ALA A 30 -7.94 24.67 -7.91
CA ALA A 30 -8.51 25.45 -6.79
C ALA A 30 -9.77 26.24 -7.19
N LYS A 31 -10.93 25.84 -6.67
CA LYS A 31 -12.23 26.43 -7.03
C LYS A 31 -12.90 27.18 -5.86
N THR A 32 -12.75 26.66 -4.64
CA THR A 32 -13.40 27.22 -3.48
C THR A 32 -12.61 28.40 -2.90
N ARG A 33 -13.23 29.14 -1.96
CA ARG A 33 -12.55 30.19 -1.20
C ARG A 33 -11.41 29.55 -0.37
N THR A 34 -11.69 28.43 0.27
CA THR A 34 -10.71 27.72 1.12
C THR A 34 -9.55 27.19 0.28
N ASP A 35 -9.80 26.63 -0.91
CA ASP A 35 -8.73 26.20 -1.82
C ASP A 35 -7.80 27.36 -2.17
N ARG A 36 -8.37 28.54 -2.46
CA ARG A 36 -7.56 29.73 -2.77
C ARG A 36 -6.76 30.23 -1.56
N LEU A 37 -7.30 30.15 -0.34
CA LEU A 37 -6.55 30.46 0.88
C LEU A 37 -5.37 29.52 1.06
N ILE A 38 -5.60 28.23 0.90
CA ILE A 38 -4.54 27.20 1.03
C ILE A 38 -3.47 27.43 -0.06
N CYS A 39 -3.85 27.53 -1.31
CA CYS A 39 -2.93 27.67 -2.43
C CYS A 39 -2.17 29.01 -2.45
N GLY A 40 -2.70 30.04 -1.80
CA GLY A 40 -2.04 31.34 -1.63
C GLY A 40 -0.97 31.36 -0.55
N ASP A 41 -0.85 30.32 0.27
CA ASP A 41 0.09 30.24 1.40
C ASP A 41 0.88 28.91 1.36
N LYS A 42 2.20 29.01 1.14
CA LYS A 42 3.08 27.83 1.09
C LYS A 42 3.05 26.99 2.36
N ALA A 43 2.86 27.63 3.52
CA ALA A 43 2.78 26.91 4.80
C ALA A 43 1.49 26.09 4.88
N LEU A 44 0.37 26.62 4.35
CA LEU A 44 -0.89 25.88 4.27
C LEU A 44 -0.83 24.72 3.27
N VAL A 45 -0.16 24.90 2.12
CA VAL A 45 0.07 23.79 1.17
C VAL A 45 0.90 22.69 1.81
N SER A 46 1.95 23.03 2.55
CA SER A 46 2.75 22.05 3.30
C SER A 46 1.93 21.35 4.40
N ALA A 47 1.07 22.10 5.11
CA ALA A 47 0.20 21.54 6.15
C ALA A 47 -0.87 20.59 5.56
N ASP A 48 -1.38 20.89 4.36
CA ASP A 48 -2.31 20.02 3.64
C ASP A 48 -1.65 18.68 3.26
N GLY A 49 -0.42 18.72 2.75
CA GLY A 49 0.36 17.50 2.47
C GLY A 49 0.65 16.68 3.74
N ALA A 50 1.00 17.34 4.84
CA ALA A 50 1.20 16.67 6.13
C ALA A 50 -0.10 16.05 6.67
N LEU A 51 -1.24 16.72 6.49
CA LEU A 51 -2.56 16.17 6.84
C LEU A 51 -2.89 14.94 5.98
N ALA A 52 -2.64 15.01 4.68
CA ALA A 52 -2.90 13.90 3.77
C ALA A 52 -2.14 12.65 4.22
N SER A 53 -0.83 12.78 4.50
CA SER A 53 0.00 11.69 5.02
C SER A 53 -0.51 11.16 6.38
N ALA A 54 -0.92 12.05 7.29
CA ALA A 54 -1.45 11.65 8.58
C ALA A 54 -2.81 10.93 8.47
N TYR A 55 -3.63 11.31 7.49
CA TYR A 55 -4.92 10.69 7.23
C TYR A 55 -4.76 9.27 6.70
N ASP A 56 -3.86 9.07 5.74
CA ASP A 56 -3.58 7.73 5.21
C ASP A 56 -3.02 6.81 6.28
N ALA A 57 -2.02 7.26 7.04
CA ALA A 57 -1.49 6.50 8.16
C ALA A 57 -2.57 6.14 9.20
N ALA A 58 -3.50 7.06 9.47
CA ALA A 58 -4.60 6.81 10.39
C ALA A 58 -5.60 5.76 9.85
N ILE A 59 -5.92 5.80 8.54
CA ILE A 59 -6.78 4.79 7.91
C ILE A 59 -6.11 3.41 7.97
N ASP A 60 -4.84 3.34 7.62
CA ASP A 60 -4.11 2.08 7.57
C ASP A 60 -3.97 1.44 8.95
N ALA A 61 -3.78 2.26 9.99
CA ALA A 61 -3.62 1.78 11.34
C ALA A 61 -4.92 1.59 12.12
N ALA A 62 -6.04 2.20 11.70
CA ALA A 62 -7.28 2.26 12.48
C ALA A 62 -7.93 0.91 12.75
N ALA A 63 -8.46 0.73 13.96
CA ALA A 63 -9.36 -0.39 14.26
C ALA A 63 -10.67 -0.31 13.47
N ASP A 64 -11.14 0.88 13.17
CA ASP A 64 -12.30 1.17 12.31
C ASP A 64 -11.95 2.26 11.27
N PRO A 65 -11.45 1.88 10.09
CA PRO A 65 -11.14 2.81 9.02
C PRO A 65 -12.36 3.63 8.54
N ARG A 66 -13.58 3.07 8.63
CA ARG A 66 -14.80 3.77 8.20
C ARG A 66 -15.09 4.97 9.11
N ALA A 67 -14.88 4.82 10.41
CA ALA A 67 -15.02 5.92 11.36
C ALA A 67 -14.03 7.06 11.03
N VAL A 68 -12.79 6.73 10.66
CA VAL A 68 -11.78 7.73 10.24
C VAL A 68 -12.26 8.47 8.99
N ILE A 69 -12.75 7.77 7.97
CA ILE A 69 -13.29 8.36 6.74
C ILE A 69 -14.47 9.30 7.03
N GLN A 70 -15.42 8.88 7.85
CA GLN A 70 -16.58 9.70 8.22
C GLN A 70 -16.16 10.96 8.98
N SER A 71 -15.24 10.82 9.94
CA SER A 71 -14.71 11.95 10.70
C SER A 71 -13.95 12.94 9.82
N GLN A 72 -13.22 12.45 8.81
CA GLN A 72 -12.54 13.32 7.84
C GLN A 72 -13.53 14.14 7.01
N ARG A 73 -14.60 13.50 6.53
CA ARG A 73 -15.67 14.21 5.78
C ARG A 73 -16.36 15.29 6.65
N ALA A 74 -16.57 15.03 7.92
CA ALA A 74 -17.13 16.02 8.86
C ALA A 74 -16.15 17.17 9.08
N TRP A 75 -14.88 16.87 9.30
CA TRP A 75 -13.83 17.86 9.47
C TRP A 75 -13.64 18.74 8.22
N LEU A 76 -13.68 18.20 7.01
CA LEU A 76 -13.60 18.99 5.77
C LEU A 76 -14.66 20.08 5.71
N ARG A 77 -15.89 19.78 6.12
CA ARG A 77 -16.96 20.81 6.18
C ARG A 77 -16.66 21.90 7.19
N GLN A 78 -16.02 21.58 8.32
CA GLN A 78 -15.60 22.56 9.34
C GLN A 78 -14.44 23.43 8.81
N ARG A 79 -13.42 22.83 8.20
CA ARG A 79 -12.32 23.55 7.55
C ARG A 79 -12.84 24.52 6.49
N ASP A 80 -13.79 24.09 5.67
CA ASP A 80 -14.32 24.88 4.57
C ASP A 80 -15.17 26.07 5.04
N ALA A 81 -15.57 26.11 6.31
CA ALA A 81 -16.21 27.25 6.93
C ALA A 81 -15.22 28.34 7.41
N CYS A 82 -13.91 28.09 7.36
CA CYS A 82 -12.88 29.06 7.73
C CYS A 82 -12.90 30.30 6.82
N SER A 83 -12.78 31.48 7.44
CA SER A 83 -12.77 32.77 6.75
C SER A 83 -11.36 33.30 6.40
N ASP A 84 -10.32 32.75 7.03
CA ASP A 84 -8.94 33.23 6.89
C ASP A 84 -7.91 32.10 7.05
N ALA A 85 -6.65 32.42 6.72
CA ALA A 85 -5.54 31.48 6.75
C ALA A 85 -5.21 30.96 8.17
N ALA A 86 -5.39 31.80 9.21
CA ALA A 86 -5.11 31.41 10.58
C ALA A 86 -6.07 30.33 11.08
N CYS A 87 -7.37 30.47 10.74
CA CYS A 87 -8.40 29.45 11.01
C CYS A 87 -8.05 28.14 10.29
N VAL A 88 -7.69 28.17 9.02
CA VAL A 88 -7.31 26.98 8.25
C VAL A 88 -6.08 26.31 8.86
N ALA A 89 -5.06 27.06 9.24
CA ALA A 89 -3.86 26.54 9.87
C ALA A 89 -4.15 25.85 11.21
N ALA A 90 -5.03 26.44 12.03
CA ALA A 90 -5.49 25.83 13.27
C ALA A 90 -6.23 24.52 13.01
N ALA A 91 -7.18 24.52 12.07
CA ALA A 91 -7.94 23.33 11.69
C ALA A 91 -7.02 22.17 11.24
N TYR A 92 -5.96 22.44 10.48
CA TYR A 92 -4.98 21.42 10.07
C TYR A 92 -4.22 20.86 11.27
N ARG A 93 -3.66 21.72 12.16
CA ARG A 93 -2.95 21.24 13.35
C ARG A 93 -3.80 20.34 14.22
N ASP A 94 -5.04 20.80 14.51
CA ASP A 94 -5.97 20.06 15.36
C ASP A 94 -6.37 18.74 14.73
N ARG A 95 -6.58 18.71 13.40
CA ARG A 95 -6.89 17.48 12.68
C ARG A 95 -5.75 16.47 12.69
N VAL A 96 -4.52 16.90 12.41
CA VAL A 96 -3.33 16.02 12.49
C VAL A 96 -3.18 15.45 13.91
N ALA A 97 -3.40 16.28 14.95
CA ALA A 97 -3.36 15.81 16.33
C ALA A 97 -4.46 14.76 16.61
N ALA A 98 -5.68 14.98 16.12
CA ALA A 98 -6.79 14.04 16.28
C ALA A 98 -6.54 12.72 15.54
N LEU A 99 -5.95 12.75 14.33
CA LEU A 99 -5.61 11.55 13.56
C LEU A 99 -4.57 10.69 14.28
N LYS A 100 -3.61 11.29 14.98
CA LYS A 100 -2.63 10.57 15.81
C LYS A 100 -3.24 9.87 17.03
N GLN A 101 -4.45 10.24 17.45
CA GLN A 101 -5.18 9.62 18.56
C GLN A 101 -6.15 8.53 18.09
N VAL A 102 -6.20 8.22 16.82
CA VAL A 102 -7.04 7.14 16.28
C VAL A 102 -6.59 5.82 16.92
N LYS A 103 -7.57 5.08 17.46
CA LYS A 103 -7.29 3.79 18.08
C LYS A 103 -6.73 2.83 17.03
N PRO A 104 -5.52 2.32 17.20
CA PRO A 104 -4.91 1.41 16.24
C PRO A 104 -5.63 0.05 16.24
N ALA A 105 -5.59 -0.62 15.10
CA ALA A 105 -5.96 -2.02 15.00
C ALA A 105 -4.98 -2.86 15.84
N GLY A 106 -5.50 -3.86 16.52
CA GLY A 106 -4.66 -4.87 17.14
C GLY A 106 -4.06 -5.82 16.09
N TRP A 107 -3.24 -6.74 16.55
CA TRP A 107 -2.66 -7.78 15.73
C TRP A 107 -3.49 -9.05 15.78
N LYS A 108 -3.56 -9.77 14.67
CA LYS A 108 -4.07 -11.15 14.54
C LYS A 108 -2.94 -12.04 14.06
N THR A 109 -2.95 -13.29 14.51
CA THR A 109 -2.03 -14.31 13.99
C THR A 109 -2.75 -15.10 12.89
N TYR A 110 -2.18 -15.12 11.69
CA TYR A 110 -2.53 -16.10 10.67
C TYR A 110 -1.69 -17.35 10.86
N ARG A 111 -2.33 -18.52 10.71
CA ARG A 111 -1.67 -19.82 10.73
C ARG A 111 -2.25 -20.69 9.64
N ASP A 112 -1.39 -21.26 8.82
CA ASP A 112 -1.76 -22.24 7.79
C ASP A 112 -1.00 -23.56 8.03
N PRO A 113 -1.65 -24.57 8.64
CA PRO A 113 -1.00 -25.86 8.88
C PRO A 113 -0.61 -26.61 7.61
N ALA A 114 -1.34 -26.41 6.49
CA ALA A 114 -1.03 -27.05 5.23
C ALA A 114 0.24 -26.48 4.58
N LEU A 115 0.46 -25.17 4.73
CA LEU A 115 1.69 -24.51 4.31
C LEU A 115 2.76 -24.56 5.41
N GLY A 116 2.40 -24.88 6.65
CA GLY A 116 3.30 -24.88 7.81
C GLY A 116 3.92 -23.52 8.04
N ILE A 117 3.11 -22.48 8.06
CA ILE A 117 3.54 -21.08 8.27
C ILE A 117 2.62 -20.36 9.24
N SER A 118 3.16 -19.33 9.87
CA SER A 118 2.39 -18.35 10.63
C SER A 118 3.05 -16.98 10.60
N PHE A 119 2.25 -15.92 10.77
CA PHE A 119 2.70 -14.54 10.90
C PHE A 119 1.61 -13.68 11.55
N GLU A 120 1.99 -12.50 12.05
CA GLU A 120 1.04 -11.51 12.55
C GLU A 120 0.68 -10.51 11.46
N TYR A 121 -0.57 -10.02 11.50
CA TYR A 121 -1.06 -8.99 10.59
C TYR A 121 -2.05 -8.08 11.30
N LEU A 122 -2.24 -6.85 10.81
CA LEU A 122 -3.20 -5.91 11.38
C LEU A 122 -4.62 -6.46 11.30
N ALA A 123 -5.36 -6.35 12.41
CA ALA A 123 -6.72 -6.89 12.52
C ALA A 123 -7.75 -6.26 11.57
N ASN A 124 -7.45 -5.08 11.02
CA ASN A 124 -8.23 -4.40 9.99
C ASN A 124 -7.91 -4.85 8.55
N ARG A 125 -6.96 -5.76 8.38
CA ARG A 125 -6.62 -6.38 7.09
C ARG A 125 -7.21 -7.78 7.00
N GLN A 126 -7.15 -8.38 5.84
CA GLN A 126 -7.59 -9.75 5.56
C GLN A 126 -6.43 -10.56 4.99
N VAL A 127 -6.44 -11.86 5.24
CA VAL A 127 -5.54 -12.80 4.56
C VAL A 127 -6.34 -13.57 3.53
N LYS A 128 -5.89 -13.59 2.28
CA LYS A 128 -6.48 -14.36 1.16
C LYS A 128 -5.55 -15.49 0.74
N LYS A 129 -6.14 -16.62 0.40
CA LYS A 129 -5.51 -17.79 -0.21
C LYS A 129 -6.49 -18.38 -1.23
N PRO A 130 -6.06 -18.64 -2.47
CA PRO A 130 -4.77 -18.30 -3.07
C PRO A 130 -4.53 -16.80 -3.15
N CYS A 131 -3.30 -16.41 -3.47
CA CYS A 131 -2.96 -15.00 -3.64
C CYS A 131 -3.75 -14.36 -4.78
N PRO A 132 -4.30 -13.15 -4.59
CA PRO A 132 -4.78 -12.35 -5.70
C PRO A 132 -3.67 -12.12 -6.73
N ALA A 133 -4.03 -12.13 -8.01
CA ALA A 133 -3.14 -11.90 -9.15
C ALA A 133 -2.01 -12.92 -9.39
N LEU A 134 -1.48 -13.57 -8.35
CA LEU A 134 -0.38 -14.53 -8.50
C LEU A 134 -0.87 -15.96 -8.71
N GLY A 135 -2.06 -16.29 -8.19
CA GLY A 135 -2.57 -17.66 -8.20
C GLY A 135 -1.74 -18.60 -7.30
N GLY A 136 -2.01 -19.89 -7.42
CA GLY A 136 -1.24 -20.91 -6.73
C GLY A 136 -1.68 -21.19 -5.30
N ASP A 137 -1.80 -22.49 -4.95
CA ASP A 137 -2.28 -22.94 -3.64
C ASP A 137 -1.26 -22.74 -2.52
N ARG A 138 0.01 -22.45 -2.88
CA ARG A 138 1.11 -22.23 -1.94
C ARG A 138 1.39 -20.74 -1.68
N CYS A 139 0.46 -19.87 -2.01
CA CYS A 139 0.59 -18.42 -1.84
C CYS A 139 -0.52 -17.86 -0.94
N VAL A 140 -0.14 -16.99 0.00
CA VAL A 140 -1.05 -16.22 0.83
C VAL A 140 -0.73 -14.74 0.73
N ALA A 141 -1.75 -13.89 0.75
CA ALA A 141 -1.57 -12.44 0.66
C ALA A 141 -2.35 -11.70 1.73
N ILE A 142 -1.77 -10.61 2.25
CA ILE A 142 -2.45 -9.66 3.12
C ILE A 142 -3.05 -8.57 2.23
N VAL A 143 -4.36 -8.36 2.35
CA VAL A 143 -5.13 -7.41 1.55
C VAL A 143 -5.92 -6.45 2.43
N GLY A 144 -6.19 -5.25 1.91
CA GLY A 144 -7.09 -4.28 2.52
C GLY A 144 -8.56 -4.55 2.17
N HIS A 145 -9.48 -3.94 2.93
CA HIS A 145 -10.92 -4.14 2.71
C HIS A 145 -11.44 -3.60 1.36
N ASN A 146 -10.76 -2.59 0.81
CA ASN A 146 -11.17 -1.93 -0.44
C ASN A 146 -10.20 -2.22 -1.60
N MET A 147 -9.31 -3.19 -1.44
CA MET A 147 -8.42 -3.60 -2.52
C MET A 147 -9.15 -4.47 -3.53
N THR A 148 -8.83 -4.30 -4.80
CA THR A 148 -9.29 -5.15 -5.89
C THR A 148 -8.71 -6.56 -5.73
N ASN A 149 -9.20 -7.52 -6.52
CA ASN A 149 -8.66 -8.89 -6.48
C ASN A 149 -7.23 -8.97 -7.02
N SER A 150 -6.75 -7.92 -7.68
CA SER A 150 -5.39 -7.84 -8.24
C SER A 150 -4.37 -7.21 -7.27
N ASN A 151 -4.81 -6.65 -6.15
CA ASN A 151 -3.97 -5.86 -5.24
C ASN A 151 -3.79 -6.52 -3.88
N TYR A 152 -2.61 -6.34 -3.29
CA TYR A 152 -2.26 -6.80 -1.95
C TYR A 152 -1.18 -5.91 -1.31
N PHE A 153 -1.11 -5.89 0.01
CA PHE A 153 -0.01 -5.26 0.74
C PHE A 153 1.28 -6.05 0.61
N ILE A 154 1.20 -7.37 0.87
CA ILE A 154 2.31 -8.31 0.72
C ILE A 154 1.75 -9.68 0.41
N ALA A 155 2.44 -10.41 -0.45
CA ALA A 155 2.21 -11.83 -0.70
C ALA A 155 3.41 -12.66 -0.23
N PHE A 156 3.13 -13.87 0.27
CA PHE A 156 4.14 -14.87 0.64
C PHE A 156 3.88 -16.13 -0.19
N GLU A 157 4.76 -16.42 -1.13
CA GLU A 157 4.75 -17.66 -1.90
C GLU A 157 5.71 -18.65 -1.26
N ILE A 158 5.22 -19.86 -0.95
CA ILE A 158 6.01 -20.89 -0.27
C ILE A 158 6.58 -21.85 -1.30
N VAL A 159 7.90 -21.91 -1.35
CA VAL A 159 8.66 -22.77 -2.26
C VAL A 159 9.62 -23.68 -1.47
N ASP A 160 10.05 -24.76 -2.10
CA ASP A 160 11.04 -25.64 -1.50
C ASP A 160 12.44 -25.20 -1.95
N GLY A 161 13.38 -25.15 -1.02
CA GLY A 161 14.76 -24.78 -1.31
C GLY A 161 15.46 -23.97 -0.23
N ALA A 162 16.78 -23.90 -0.36
CA ALA A 162 17.64 -23.07 0.48
C ALA A 162 17.60 -21.61 0.03
N LEU A 163 18.10 -20.71 0.88
CA LEU A 163 17.99 -19.27 0.70
C LEU A 163 18.51 -18.76 -0.64
N GLU A 164 19.78 -19.02 -0.94
CA GLU A 164 20.45 -18.42 -2.10
C GLU A 164 19.88 -18.93 -3.44
N PRO A 165 19.71 -20.27 -3.66
CA PRO A 165 19.09 -20.75 -4.90
C PRO A 165 17.67 -20.22 -5.15
N VAL A 166 16.87 -20.05 -4.08
CA VAL A 166 15.53 -19.48 -4.20
C VAL A 166 15.61 -17.98 -4.48
N ALA A 167 16.53 -17.27 -3.85
CA ALA A 167 16.74 -15.84 -4.08
C ALA A 167 17.14 -15.54 -5.55
N GLU A 168 18.02 -16.35 -6.11
CA GLU A 168 18.39 -16.23 -7.53
C GLU A 168 17.21 -16.52 -8.46
N LYS A 169 16.52 -17.64 -8.23
CA LYS A 169 15.49 -18.12 -9.15
C LYS A 169 14.19 -17.31 -9.06
N GLU A 170 13.72 -16.99 -7.85
CA GLU A 170 12.38 -16.47 -7.63
C GLU A 170 12.36 -14.95 -7.36
N ALA A 171 13.45 -14.37 -6.85
CA ALA A 171 13.52 -12.93 -6.55
C ALA A 171 14.48 -12.16 -7.48
N GLY A 172 15.17 -12.82 -8.41
CA GLY A 172 16.12 -12.18 -9.31
C GLY A 172 17.29 -11.51 -8.57
N PHE A 173 17.73 -12.12 -7.47
CA PHE A 173 18.90 -11.65 -6.71
C PHE A 173 20.14 -12.36 -7.27
N GLU A 174 21.10 -11.60 -7.77
CA GLU A 174 22.29 -12.15 -8.41
C GLU A 174 23.55 -11.84 -7.62
N ARG A 175 24.39 -12.84 -7.46
CA ARG A 175 25.71 -12.66 -6.83
C ARG A 175 26.70 -12.11 -7.84
N GLN A 176 27.28 -10.96 -7.52
CA GLN A 176 28.29 -10.30 -8.34
C GLN A 176 29.69 -10.89 -8.11
N ASN A 177 30.62 -10.60 -9.01
CA ASN A 177 32.02 -11.08 -8.94
C ASN A 177 32.75 -10.61 -7.67
N ASP A 178 32.36 -9.48 -7.11
CA ASP A 178 32.90 -8.93 -5.85
C ASP A 178 32.28 -9.58 -4.60
N GLY A 179 31.36 -10.52 -4.79
CA GLY A 179 30.66 -11.24 -3.71
C GLY A 179 29.40 -10.55 -3.17
N LYS A 180 29.10 -9.36 -3.64
CA LYS A 180 27.84 -8.66 -3.31
C LYS A 180 26.66 -9.29 -4.01
N TRP A 181 25.49 -9.15 -3.39
CA TRP A 181 24.22 -9.52 -3.99
C TRP A 181 23.49 -8.28 -4.47
N MET A 182 23.00 -8.33 -5.70
CA MET A 182 22.27 -7.24 -6.32
C MET A 182 20.91 -7.75 -6.81
N SER A 183 19.88 -6.93 -6.69
CA SER A 183 18.60 -7.17 -7.35
C SER A 183 18.65 -6.63 -8.77
N THR A 184 18.50 -7.52 -9.76
CA THR A 184 18.39 -7.14 -11.18
C THR A 184 16.93 -7.09 -11.63
N PHE A 185 15.99 -7.45 -10.75
CA PHE A 185 14.58 -7.39 -11.01
C PHE A 185 14.05 -5.95 -10.81
N GLY A 186 13.16 -5.52 -11.71
CA GLY A 186 12.57 -4.20 -11.64
C GLY A 186 12.98 -3.29 -12.80
N ARG A 187 12.53 -2.04 -12.78
CA ARG A 187 12.74 -1.05 -13.86
C ARG A 187 13.80 0.00 -13.56
N GLY A 188 14.44 -0.08 -12.44
CA GLY A 188 15.45 0.88 -12.01
C GLY A 188 16.88 0.36 -12.12
N THR A 189 17.80 1.10 -11.51
CA THR A 189 19.17 0.65 -11.25
C THR A 189 19.13 -0.56 -10.31
N PRO A 190 19.99 -1.57 -10.53
CA PRO A 190 20.13 -2.67 -9.58
C PRO A 190 20.37 -2.15 -8.16
N GLN A 191 19.68 -2.74 -7.19
CA GLN A 191 19.78 -2.38 -5.78
C GLN A 191 20.59 -3.42 -5.02
N GLU A 192 21.38 -2.99 -4.05
CA GLU A 192 22.10 -3.91 -3.18
C GLU A 192 21.12 -4.71 -2.33
N VAL A 193 21.33 -6.04 -2.26
CA VAL A 193 20.50 -6.96 -1.49
C VAL A 193 21.08 -7.07 -0.08
N GLU A 194 20.26 -6.77 0.89
CA GLU A 194 20.60 -6.85 2.30
C GLU A 194 20.30 -8.24 2.87
N ARG A 195 21.18 -8.73 3.73
CA ARG A 195 20.91 -9.92 4.57
C ARG A 195 20.23 -9.53 5.87
N PHE A 196 19.23 -10.30 6.26
CA PHE A 196 18.50 -10.09 7.50
C PHE A 196 18.03 -11.44 8.07
N SER A 197 17.40 -11.45 9.24
CA SER A 197 16.95 -12.70 9.87
C SER A 197 15.72 -12.45 10.74
N GLY A 198 15.01 -13.53 11.03
CA GLY A 198 13.86 -13.55 11.91
C GLY A 198 13.71 -14.88 12.64
N PRO A 199 12.53 -15.17 13.19
CA PRO A 199 12.30 -16.33 14.05
C PRO A 199 12.48 -17.66 13.32
N GLY A 200 13.68 -18.25 13.41
CA GLY A 200 14.00 -19.56 12.83
C GLY A 200 14.27 -19.54 11.32
N TRP A 201 14.56 -18.38 10.75
CA TRP A 201 14.94 -18.24 9.33
C TRP A 201 16.03 -17.18 9.13
N ARG A 202 16.70 -17.27 8.01
CA ARG A 202 17.57 -16.23 7.43
C ARG A 202 16.95 -15.72 6.14
N GLY A 203 17.24 -14.48 5.77
CA GLY A 203 16.66 -13.88 4.58
C GLY A 203 17.59 -12.95 3.84
N MET A 204 17.14 -12.63 2.63
CA MET A 204 17.71 -11.62 1.73
C MET A 204 16.59 -10.71 1.26
N ARG A 205 16.83 -9.39 1.15
CA ARG A 205 15.82 -8.42 0.76
C ARG A 205 16.40 -7.28 -0.06
N ALA A 206 15.56 -6.68 -0.89
CA ALA A 206 15.83 -5.43 -1.59
C ALA A 206 14.54 -4.64 -1.77
N THR A 207 14.66 -3.31 -1.81
CA THR A 207 13.59 -2.42 -2.28
C THR A 207 13.95 -1.98 -3.69
N ILE A 208 13.08 -2.26 -4.64
CA ILE A 208 13.32 -2.04 -6.07
C ILE A 208 12.31 -1.06 -6.64
N THR A 209 12.67 -0.35 -7.70
CA THR A 209 11.72 0.43 -8.47
C THR A 209 10.83 -0.50 -9.28
N CYS A 210 9.53 -0.40 -9.09
CA CYS A 210 8.54 -1.23 -9.79
C CYS A 210 7.38 -0.37 -10.29
N GLY A 211 6.52 -0.98 -11.10
CA GLY A 211 5.24 -0.43 -11.50
C GLY A 211 4.11 -1.33 -11.05
N ILE A 212 2.91 -0.80 -11.06
CA ILE A 212 1.69 -1.57 -10.86
C ILE A 212 0.80 -1.44 -12.08
N SER A 213 0.12 -2.54 -12.42
CA SER A 213 -0.94 -2.57 -13.39
C SER A 213 -2.12 -3.32 -12.77
N ASP A 214 -3.25 -2.66 -12.66
CA ASP A 214 -4.48 -3.27 -12.18
C ASP A 214 -5.43 -3.48 -13.36
N PRO A 215 -5.61 -4.71 -13.84
CA PRO A 215 -6.47 -5.01 -14.97
C PRO A 215 -7.96 -4.80 -14.67
N GLU A 216 -8.39 -4.80 -13.40
CA GLU A 216 -9.80 -4.60 -13.04
C GLU A 216 -10.20 -3.12 -13.16
N THR A 217 -9.30 -2.21 -12.84
CA THR A 217 -9.55 -0.76 -12.89
C THR A 217 -8.93 -0.08 -14.08
N GLY A 218 -8.04 -0.77 -14.83
CA GLY A 218 -7.24 -0.18 -15.89
C GLY A 218 -6.16 0.78 -15.37
N PHE A 219 -5.91 0.81 -14.07
CA PHE A 219 -4.92 1.69 -13.46
C PHE A 219 -3.51 1.21 -13.76
N HIS A 220 -2.65 2.14 -14.18
CA HIS A 220 -1.23 1.92 -14.40
C HIS A 220 -0.42 3.02 -13.73
N ALA A 221 0.56 2.63 -12.91
CA ALA A 221 1.56 3.53 -12.35
C ALA A 221 2.96 2.96 -12.56
N ALA A 222 3.89 3.82 -12.98
CA ALA A 222 5.31 3.51 -13.04
C ALA A 222 6.04 4.32 -11.96
N GLY A 223 7.08 3.75 -11.36
CA GLY A 223 7.93 4.46 -10.39
C GLY A 223 7.50 4.31 -8.93
N GLY A 224 6.76 3.27 -8.58
CA GLY A 224 6.58 2.87 -7.20
C GLY A 224 7.78 2.09 -6.65
N GLU A 225 7.78 1.86 -5.33
CA GLU A 225 8.74 1.00 -4.65
C GLU A 225 8.09 -0.33 -4.29
N CYS A 226 8.77 -1.42 -4.60
CA CYS A 226 8.36 -2.77 -4.21
C CYS A 226 9.42 -3.38 -3.29
N TYR A 227 8.98 -3.95 -2.21
CA TYR A 227 9.81 -4.77 -1.34
C TYR A 227 9.83 -6.21 -1.85
N TRP A 228 11.00 -6.78 -2.00
CA TRP A 228 11.21 -8.18 -2.31
C TRP A 228 12.10 -8.80 -1.25
N ALA A 229 11.69 -9.98 -0.76
CA ALA A 229 12.48 -10.72 0.21
C ALA A 229 12.33 -12.22 0.01
N VAL A 230 13.36 -12.94 0.37
CA VAL A 230 13.34 -14.40 0.51
C VAL A 230 13.70 -14.73 1.94
N LEU A 231 12.82 -15.44 2.63
CA LEU A 231 12.98 -15.92 4.00
C LEU A 231 13.15 -17.44 3.91
N SER A 232 14.19 -18.04 4.50
CA SER A 232 14.38 -19.50 4.40
C SER A 232 14.85 -20.11 5.72
N ASN A 233 14.29 -21.28 6.04
CA ASN A 233 14.73 -22.13 7.13
C ASN A 233 15.78 -23.18 6.70
N GLY A 234 16.27 -23.06 5.45
CA GLY A 234 17.25 -23.98 4.86
C GLY A 234 16.63 -25.13 4.04
N LYS A 235 15.35 -25.43 4.23
CA LYS A 235 14.61 -26.49 3.50
C LYS A 235 13.49 -25.91 2.64
N ARG A 236 12.81 -24.92 3.17
CA ARG A 236 11.73 -24.18 2.51
C ARG A 236 12.02 -22.69 2.57
N ALA A 237 11.48 -21.98 1.62
CA ALA A 237 11.54 -20.53 1.59
C ALA A 237 10.16 -19.92 1.38
N ALA A 238 10.00 -18.68 1.85
CA ALA A 238 8.90 -17.80 1.53
C ALA A 238 9.46 -16.66 0.67
N VAL A 239 8.96 -16.53 -0.55
CA VAL A 239 9.21 -15.37 -1.41
C VAL A 239 8.16 -14.34 -1.06
N ALA A 240 8.59 -13.23 -0.46
CA ALA A 240 7.73 -12.15 -0.03
C ALA A 240 7.89 -10.97 -0.98
N ASN A 241 6.77 -10.43 -1.47
CA ASN A 241 6.79 -9.24 -2.30
C ASN A 241 5.60 -8.33 -2.04
N THR A 242 5.79 -7.03 -2.23
CA THR A 242 4.75 -6.00 -2.17
C THR A 242 4.47 -5.48 -3.57
N GLN A 243 3.32 -4.81 -3.73
CA GLN A 243 3.01 -4.07 -4.95
C GLN A 243 3.32 -2.58 -4.78
N GLY A 244 3.83 -1.96 -5.83
CA GLY A 244 4.42 -0.62 -5.80
C GLY A 244 3.52 0.57 -5.44
N ILE A 245 2.21 0.38 -5.32
CA ILE A 245 1.32 1.45 -4.85
C ILE A 245 1.33 1.56 -3.33
N VAL A 246 1.53 0.46 -2.64
CA VAL A 246 1.30 0.39 -1.19
C VAL A 246 2.57 0.61 -0.41
N GLY A 247 3.72 0.52 -1.07
CA GLY A 247 5.03 0.70 -0.43
C GLY A 247 5.28 -0.30 0.70
N THR A 248 6.23 0.06 1.54
CA THR A 248 6.62 -0.72 2.72
C THR A 248 6.16 0.00 3.98
N ASP A 249 4.92 -0.20 4.40
CA ASP A 249 4.44 0.32 5.69
C ASP A 249 4.91 -0.56 6.86
N ASP A 250 4.97 0.04 8.06
CA ASP A 250 5.44 -0.63 9.27
C ASP A 250 4.65 -1.90 9.60
N ALA A 251 3.35 -1.91 9.30
CA ALA A 251 2.49 -3.06 9.56
C ALA A 251 2.79 -4.22 8.61
N THR A 252 3.09 -3.95 7.36
CA THR A 252 3.54 -4.94 6.39
C THR A 252 4.90 -5.50 6.79
N MET A 253 5.84 -4.64 7.21
CA MET A 253 7.15 -5.08 7.69
C MET A 253 7.07 -5.88 9.00
N HIS A 254 6.13 -5.55 9.88
CA HIS A 254 5.84 -6.37 11.07
C HIS A 254 5.42 -7.79 10.68
N SER A 255 4.57 -7.95 9.67
CA SER A 255 4.17 -9.27 9.18
C SER A 255 5.36 -10.09 8.66
N VAL A 256 6.32 -9.45 8.00
CA VAL A 256 7.59 -10.10 7.59
C VAL A 256 8.43 -10.49 8.80
N SER A 257 8.60 -9.61 9.78
CA SER A 257 9.43 -9.84 10.96
C SER A 257 8.90 -10.94 11.88
N THR A 258 7.59 -11.13 11.91
CA THR A 258 6.90 -12.14 12.71
C THR A 258 6.66 -13.46 11.97
N PHE A 259 7.01 -13.52 10.68
CA PHE A 259 6.86 -14.73 9.87
C PHE A 259 7.63 -15.92 10.49
N ARG A 260 7.00 -17.09 10.48
CA ARG A 260 7.59 -18.34 10.96
C ARG A 260 7.27 -19.49 10.02
N PHE A 261 8.21 -20.41 9.91
CA PHE A 261 7.94 -21.76 9.42
C PHE A 261 7.57 -22.61 10.62
N ASP A 262 6.31 -23.03 10.68
CA ASP A 262 5.82 -23.95 11.69
C ASP A 262 6.36 -25.37 11.42
N ARG A 263 6.50 -26.18 12.46
CA ARG A 263 7.03 -27.55 12.41
C ARG A 263 6.01 -28.52 11.84
#